data_eaf415bda93e67824ffe8a9b92e9c169
#
_entry.id   eaf415bda93e67824ffe8a9b92e9c169
#
_cell.length_a   1.000
_cell.length_b   1.000
_cell.length_c   1.000
_cell.angle_alpha   90.00
_cell.angle_beta   90.00
_cell.angle_gamma   90.00
#
_symmetry.space_group_name_H-M   'P 1'
#
loop_
_entity.id
_entity.type
_entity.pdbx_description
1 polymer ?
#
loop_
_entity_poly.entity_id
_entity_poly.type
_entity_poly.pdbx_seq_one_letter_code
_entity_poly.pdbx_strand_id
1 'polypeptide(L)'
;MKELGITQDKLAEHIGVSQGGVAHWLSGRREPSLDVIAKVLKYLGLPEMVVGPISLHPDNNVEMTLQPTRSFSYPEISWVQAGSAREAIDMGNVALCPQHTSDVWAGEDAFWLRVSGNSMTSSVGTSFPEGTLILVAPDIEPRSGQFVVARMLDSNEATFKQLFRDAGELYLKPLNQSYPTKVVDDTWEVVGTVVDGKMPTSVFL
;
A
#
# COMPACT_ATOMS: atom_id res chain seq x y z
N MET A 1 14.98 -24.66 4.60
CA MET A 1 15.48 -25.95 5.11
C MET A 1 16.90 -26.25 4.62
N LYS A 2 17.23 -26.16 3.33
CA LYS A 2 18.60 -26.40 2.84
C LYS A 2 19.63 -25.43 3.42
N GLU A 3 19.27 -24.16 3.59
CA GLU A 3 20.14 -23.11 4.15
C GLU A 3 20.37 -23.25 5.67
N LEU A 4 19.46 -23.89 6.38
CA LEU A 4 19.57 -24.13 7.83
C LEU A 4 20.15 -25.50 8.20
N GLY A 5 20.56 -26.35 7.22
CA GLY A 5 21.11 -27.68 7.43
C GLY A 5 20.16 -28.68 8.10
N ILE A 6 18.82 -28.40 8.06
CA ILE A 6 17.80 -29.22 8.69
C ILE A 6 17.24 -30.22 7.68
N THR A 7 17.37 -31.54 8.01
CA THR A 7 16.80 -32.61 7.18
C THR A 7 15.32 -32.84 7.49
N GLN A 8 14.60 -33.46 6.53
CA GLN A 8 13.18 -33.78 6.72
C GLN A 8 12.96 -34.78 7.87
N ASP A 9 13.90 -35.69 8.08
CA ASP A 9 13.86 -36.67 9.18
C ASP A 9 13.95 -35.98 10.54
N LYS A 10 14.92 -35.09 10.74
CA LYS A 10 15.07 -34.31 11.98
C LYS A 10 13.85 -33.44 12.27
N LEU A 11 13.27 -32.83 11.24
CA LEU A 11 12.05 -32.04 11.39
C LEU A 11 10.87 -32.94 11.79
N ALA A 12 10.69 -34.08 11.11
CA ALA A 12 9.65 -35.06 11.39
C ALA A 12 9.70 -35.58 12.83
N GLU A 13 10.88 -35.94 13.28
CA GLU A 13 11.13 -36.41 14.66
C GLU A 13 10.79 -35.34 15.68
N HIS A 14 11.20 -34.08 15.46
CA HIS A 14 10.96 -33.00 16.41
C HIS A 14 9.46 -32.65 16.58
N ILE A 15 8.71 -32.67 15.48
CA ILE A 15 7.27 -32.30 15.51
C ILE A 15 6.34 -33.51 15.73
N GLY A 16 6.89 -34.71 15.82
CA GLY A 16 6.14 -35.95 16.14
C GLY A 16 5.30 -36.48 14.98
N VAL A 17 5.81 -36.37 13.72
CA VAL A 17 5.13 -36.86 12.51
C VAL A 17 6.07 -37.78 11.71
N SER A 18 5.53 -38.48 10.71
CA SER A 18 6.35 -39.29 9.83
C SER A 18 7.10 -38.44 8.79
N GLN A 19 8.28 -38.85 8.35
CA GLN A 19 9.05 -38.23 7.29
C GLN A 19 8.24 -38.10 5.98
N GLY A 20 7.43 -39.13 5.66
CA GLY A 20 6.49 -39.07 4.52
C GLY A 20 5.45 -37.97 4.66
N GLY A 21 4.97 -37.66 5.88
CA GLY A 21 4.08 -36.55 6.16
C GLY A 21 4.73 -35.20 5.80
N VAL A 22 5.98 -35.00 6.24
CA VAL A 22 6.74 -33.77 5.89
C VAL A 22 6.98 -33.67 4.39
N ALA A 23 7.30 -34.78 3.71
CA ALA A 23 7.48 -34.79 2.26
C ALA A 23 6.19 -34.45 1.50
N HIS A 24 5.03 -34.88 1.97
CA HIS A 24 3.73 -34.52 1.38
C HIS A 24 3.40 -33.03 1.53
N TRP A 25 3.74 -32.41 2.65
CA TRP A 25 3.55 -30.99 2.86
C TRP A 25 4.47 -30.15 1.94
N LEU A 26 5.74 -30.53 1.85
CA LEU A 26 6.71 -29.84 0.98
C LEU A 26 6.38 -29.99 -0.51
N SER A 27 5.69 -31.06 -0.90
CA SER A 27 5.22 -31.28 -2.27
C SER A 27 3.83 -30.69 -2.56
N GLY A 28 3.17 -30.05 -1.58
CA GLY A 28 1.83 -29.49 -1.71
C GLY A 28 0.70 -30.54 -1.83
N ARG A 29 0.99 -31.82 -1.58
CA ARG A 29 -0.03 -32.88 -1.66
C ARG A 29 -0.97 -32.92 -0.47
N ARG A 30 -0.57 -32.34 0.64
CA ARG A 30 -1.37 -32.22 1.86
C ARG A 30 -0.97 -30.97 2.61
N GLU A 31 -1.94 -30.26 3.17
CA GLU A 31 -1.70 -29.10 4.01
C GLU A 31 -1.52 -29.52 5.47
N PRO A 32 -0.49 -29.00 6.19
CA PRO A 32 -0.33 -29.21 7.62
C PRO A 32 -1.37 -28.40 8.39
N SER A 33 -1.77 -28.87 9.57
CA SER A 33 -2.61 -28.09 10.49
C SER A 33 -1.85 -26.89 11.06
N LEU A 34 -2.58 -25.87 11.52
CA LEU A 34 -1.97 -24.66 12.10
C LEU A 34 -1.05 -24.97 13.29
N ASP A 35 -1.41 -25.94 14.12
CA ASP A 35 -0.57 -26.40 15.24
C ASP A 35 0.77 -26.98 14.77
N VAL A 36 0.75 -27.70 13.66
CA VAL A 36 1.96 -28.26 13.04
C VAL A 36 2.80 -27.15 12.45
N ILE A 37 2.19 -26.18 11.78
CA ILE A 37 2.89 -25.00 11.24
C ILE A 37 3.59 -24.24 12.37
N ALA A 38 2.90 -23.97 13.47
CA ALA A 38 3.47 -23.28 14.63
C ALA A 38 4.69 -24.03 15.21
N LYS A 39 4.60 -25.36 15.36
CA LYS A 39 5.74 -26.19 15.80
C LYS A 39 6.93 -26.15 14.85
N VAL A 40 6.66 -26.15 13.53
CA VAL A 40 7.71 -26.04 12.49
C VAL A 40 8.39 -24.69 12.58
N LEU A 41 7.63 -23.58 12.66
CA LEU A 41 8.18 -22.24 12.75
C LEU A 41 9.05 -22.07 14.00
N LYS A 42 8.57 -22.55 15.15
CA LYS A 42 9.32 -22.53 16.40
C LYS A 42 10.63 -23.30 16.31
N TYR A 43 10.61 -24.49 15.71
CA TYR A 43 11.82 -25.30 15.52
C TYR A 43 12.83 -24.64 14.58
N LEU A 44 12.35 -23.93 13.57
CA LEU A 44 13.20 -23.20 12.61
C LEU A 44 13.70 -21.84 13.14
N GLY A 45 13.30 -21.44 14.37
CA GLY A 45 13.67 -20.15 14.95
C GLY A 45 13.01 -18.95 14.22
N LEU A 46 11.92 -19.21 13.48
CA LEU A 46 11.17 -18.18 12.79
C LEU A 46 10.14 -17.54 13.75
N PRO A 47 9.75 -16.28 13.54
CA PRO A 47 8.78 -15.61 14.41
C PRO A 47 7.47 -16.38 14.48
N GLU A 48 6.93 -16.53 15.70
CA GLU A 48 5.66 -17.21 15.95
C GLU A 48 4.52 -16.46 15.28
N MET A 49 3.70 -17.18 14.51
CA MET A 49 2.43 -16.67 14.03
C MET A 49 1.41 -16.78 15.17
N VAL A 50 1.11 -15.66 15.81
CA VAL A 50 0.07 -15.61 16.85
C VAL A 50 -1.29 -15.64 16.16
N VAL A 51 -1.91 -16.82 16.12
CA VAL A 51 -3.33 -16.95 15.78
C VAL A 51 -4.09 -16.74 17.07
N GLY A 52 -4.59 -15.52 17.31
CA GLY A 52 -5.43 -15.21 18.47
C GLY A 52 -6.74 -15.99 18.44
N PRO A 53 -7.41 -16.21 19.61
CA PRO A 53 -8.70 -16.89 19.66
C PRO A 53 -9.75 -16.09 18.90
N ILE A 54 -10.37 -16.71 17.90
CA ILE A 54 -11.47 -16.14 17.14
C ILE A 54 -12.72 -16.26 17.98
N SER A 55 -13.22 -15.15 18.54
CA SER A 55 -14.51 -15.10 19.20
C SER A 55 -15.59 -14.73 18.20
N LEU A 56 -16.44 -15.69 17.84
CA LEU A 56 -17.62 -15.46 17.01
C LEU A 56 -18.75 -14.95 17.92
N HIS A 57 -19.06 -13.66 17.83
CA HIS A 57 -20.27 -13.09 18.41
C HIS A 57 -21.34 -12.94 17.31
N PRO A 58 -22.55 -13.53 17.47
CA PRO A 58 -23.56 -13.57 16.41
C PRO A 58 -24.21 -12.21 16.07
N ASP A 59 -23.95 -11.16 16.85
CA ASP A 59 -24.65 -9.88 16.74
C ASP A 59 -23.77 -8.69 16.30
N ASN A 60 -22.56 -8.92 15.73
CA ASN A 60 -21.69 -7.83 15.31
C ASN A 60 -21.72 -7.63 13.81
N ASN A 61 -21.93 -6.36 13.40
CA ASN A 61 -21.72 -5.83 12.04
C ASN A 61 -20.26 -5.94 11.54
N VAL A 62 -19.45 -6.82 12.11
CA VAL A 62 -18.04 -7.02 11.75
C VAL A 62 -17.92 -8.34 11.01
N GLU A 63 -17.78 -8.28 9.72
CA GLU A 63 -17.38 -9.44 8.93
C GLU A 63 -15.91 -9.78 9.22
N MET A 64 -15.63 -11.08 9.38
CA MET A 64 -14.26 -11.56 9.49
C MET A 64 -13.54 -11.30 8.16
N THR A 65 -12.73 -10.27 8.14
CA THR A 65 -11.79 -10.02 7.03
C THR A 65 -10.51 -10.81 7.29
N LEU A 66 -10.08 -11.60 6.33
CA LEU A 66 -8.74 -12.18 6.35
C LEU A 66 -7.75 -11.03 6.47
N GLN A 67 -6.88 -11.05 7.47
CA GLN A 67 -5.81 -10.06 7.56
C GLN A 67 -4.96 -10.16 6.29
N PRO A 68 -4.56 -9.03 5.71
CA PRO A 68 -3.72 -9.04 4.53
C PRO A 68 -2.46 -9.85 4.82
N THR A 69 -2.19 -10.85 3.99
CA THR A 69 -1.03 -11.74 4.13
C THR A 69 0.29 -11.04 3.77
N ARG A 70 0.20 -9.83 3.23
CA ARG A 70 1.34 -9.01 2.83
C ARG A 70 1.09 -7.56 3.25
N SER A 71 2.12 -6.94 3.81
CA SER A 71 2.17 -5.51 4.12
C SER A 71 3.42 -4.94 3.47
N PHE A 72 3.25 -3.87 2.73
CA PHE A 72 4.31 -3.14 2.05
C PHE A 72 4.55 -1.83 2.79
N SER A 73 5.80 -1.39 2.85
CA SER A 73 6.17 -0.13 3.51
C SER A 73 6.70 0.84 2.48
N TYR A 74 6.18 2.07 2.51
CA TYR A 74 6.55 3.13 1.57
C TYR A 74 6.87 4.42 2.33
N PRO A 75 7.84 5.22 1.87
CA PRO A 75 8.22 6.46 2.52
C PRO A 75 7.16 7.55 2.34
N GLU A 76 6.97 8.39 3.37
CA GLU A 76 6.26 9.66 3.22
C GLU A 76 7.24 10.74 2.78
N ILE A 77 7.03 11.31 1.59
CA ILE A 77 7.85 12.38 1.04
C ILE A 77 7.10 13.73 1.05
N SER A 78 7.82 14.82 0.87
CA SER A 78 7.25 16.16 0.76
C SER A 78 6.73 16.44 -0.66
N TRP A 79 5.82 17.42 -0.78
CA TRP A 79 5.33 17.90 -2.09
C TRP A 79 6.46 18.44 -2.98
N VAL A 80 7.49 19.03 -2.40
CA VAL A 80 8.67 19.51 -3.13
C VAL A 80 9.44 18.34 -3.74
N GLN A 81 9.62 17.25 -2.99
CA GLN A 81 10.25 16.04 -3.51
C GLN A 81 9.41 15.37 -4.60
N ALA A 82 8.08 15.33 -4.44
CA ALA A 82 7.18 14.78 -5.46
C ALA A 82 7.15 15.64 -6.75
N GLY A 83 7.37 16.93 -6.64
CA GLY A 83 7.51 17.84 -7.79
C GLY A 83 8.87 17.77 -8.49
N SER A 84 9.88 17.23 -7.82
CA SER A 84 11.20 17.02 -8.43
C SER A 84 11.17 15.86 -9.42
N ALA A 85 12.03 15.89 -10.44
CA ALA A 85 12.17 14.76 -11.35
C ALA A 85 12.54 13.48 -10.59
N ARG A 86 12.08 12.34 -11.07
CA ARG A 86 12.33 10.99 -10.48
C ARG A 86 13.80 10.77 -10.13
N GLU A 87 14.71 11.34 -10.91
CA GLU A 87 16.16 11.27 -10.76
C GLU A 87 16.70 12.12 -9.59
N ALA A 88 15.90 13.06 -9.07
CA ALA A 88 16.28 13.94 -7.96
C ALA A 88 15.86 13.42 -6.59
N ILE A 89 15.15 12.31 -6.52
CA ILE A 89 14.84 11.64 -5.25
C ILE A 89 16.09 10.89 -4.81
N ASP A 90 16.92 11.56 -4.03
CA ASP A 90 18.13 10.97 -3.45
C ASP A 90 17.75 9.83 -2.49
N MET A 91 18.08 8.60 -2.88
CA MET A 91 17.79 7.38 -2.12
C MET A 91 18.34 7.43 -0.67
N GLY A 92 19.38 8.20 -0.43
CA GLY A 92 19.93 8.44 0.91
C GLY A 92 18.97 9.24 1.82
N ASN A 93 18.18 10.12 1.26
CA ASN A 93 17.20 10.94 1.99
C ASN A 93 15.88 10.21 2.26
N VAL A 94 15.51 9.25 1.39
CA VAL A 94 14.28 8.46 1.51
C VAL A 94 14.32 7.52 2.71
N ALA A 95 15.50 6.98 3.05
CA ALA A 95 15.67 6.09 4.22
C ALA A 95 15.38 6.78 5.57
N LEU A 96 15.45 8.12 5.63
CA LEU A 96 15.16 8.91 6.83
C LEU A 96 13.70 9.40 6.90
N CYS A 97 12.93 9.20 5.83
CA CYS A 97 11.53 9.59 5.79
C CYS A 97 10.65 8.67 6.66
N PRO A 98 9.58 9.20 7.27
CA PRO A 98 8.58 8.36 7.92
C PRO A 98 8.07 7.28 6.98
N GLN A 99 7.92 6.05 7.50
CA GLN A 99 7.45 4.92 6.74
C GLN A 99 6.01 4.59 7.12
N HIS A 100 5.15 4.37 6.12
CA HIS A 100 3.78 3.94 6.33
C HIS A 100 3.50 2.66 5.55
N THR A 101 2.73 1.77 6.16
CA THR A 101 2.39 0.48 5.55
C THR A 101 1.13 0.58 4.69
N SER A 102 1.01 -0.29 3.70
CA SER A 102 -0.20 -0.55 2.92
C SER A 102 -0.29 -2.04 2.61
N ASP A 103 -1.47 -2.58 2.43
CA ASP A 103 -1.72 -3.91 1.88
C ASP A 103 -1.75 -3.91 0.34
N VAL A 104 -1.69 -2.73 -0.26
CA VAL A 104 -1.59 -2.55 -1.71
C VAL A 104 -0.14 -2.53 -2.16
N TRP A 105 0.21 -3.38 -3.13
CA TRP A 105 1.49 -3.26 -3.84
C TRP A 105 1.40 -2.15 -4.88
N ALA A 106 2.18 -1.10 -4.68
CA ALA A 106 2.16 0.11 -5.51
C ALA A 106 3.41 0.31 -6.38
N GLY A 107 4.33 -0.69 -6.39
CA GLY A 107 5.63 -0.60 -7.06
C GLY A 107 6.76 -0.23 -6.09
N GLU A 108 8.01 -0.34 -6.57
CA GLU A 108 9.20 -0.08 -5.74
C GLU A 108 9.40 1.42 -5.48
N ASP A 109 9.01 2.25 -6.44
CA ASP A 109 9.16 3.72 -6.39
C ASP A 109 7.92 4.43 -5.80
N ALA A 110 6.99 3.67 -5.20
CA ALA A 110 5.79 4.23 -4.60
C ALA A 110 6.11 4.99 -3.31
N PHE A 111 5.33 6.02 -3.03
CA PHE A 111 5.50 6.88 -1.88
C PHE A 111 4.19 7.44 -1.36
N TRP A 112 4.17 7.82 -0.10
CA TRP A 112 3.07 8.53 0.52
C TRP A 112 3.25 10.04 0.42
N LEU A 113 2.15 10.75 0.20
CA LEU A 113 2.04 12.20 0.31
C LEU A 113 0.94 12.56 1.30
N ARG A 114 1.17 13.61 2.05
CA ARG A 114 0.15 14.19 2.92
C ARG A 114 -0.60 15.30 2.19
N VAL A 115 -1.91 15.15 2.04
CA VAL A 115 -2.76 16.15 1.39
C VAL A 115 -2.67 17.48 2.14
N SER A 116 -2.42 18.54 1.38
CA SER A 116 -2.39 19.91 1.87
C SER A 116 -3.48 20.74 1.19
N GLY A 117 -4.19 21.52 1.97
CA GLY A 117 -5.28 22.37 1.50
C GLY A 117 -6.58 21.61 1.19
N ASN A 118 -7.56 22.36 0.68
CA ASN A 118 -8.95 21.92 0.60
C ASN A 118 -9.46 21.65 -0.83
N SER A 119 -8.57 21.62 -1.84
CA SER A 119 -8.99 21.45 -3.23
C SER A 119 -9.61 20.08 -3.52
N MET A 120 -9.33 19.08 -2.67
CA MET A 120 -9.85 17.73 -2.79
C MET A 120 -10.83 17.36 -1.67
N THR A 121 -11.36 18.37 -0.96
CA THR A 121 -12.43 18.19 0.03
C THR A 121 -13.77 18.36 -0.64
N SER A 122 -14.69 17.43 -0.39
CA SER A 122 -16.06 17.49 -0.91
C SER A 122 -17.06 17.18 0.20
N SER A 123 -18.23 17.83 0.15
CA SER A 123 -19.37 17.55 1.04
C SER A 123 -20.22 16.37 0.55
N VAL A 124 -19.98 15.88 -0.67
CA VAL A 124 -20.75 14.79 -1.29
C VAL A 124 -19.80 13.77 -1.89
N GLY A 125 -19.98 12.51 -1.54
CA GLY A 125 -19.20 11.40 -2.08
C GLY A 125 -17.77 11.33 -1.53
N THR A 126 -16.81 11.02 -2.42
CA THR A 126 -15.40 10.90 -2.06
C THR A 126 -14.82 12.27 -1.67
N SER A 127 -14.06 12.28 -0.58
CA SER A 127 -13.42 13.48 -0.04
C SER A 127 -12.06 13.14 0.55
N PHE A 128 -11.08 14.02 0.30
CA PHE A 128 -9.73 13.91 0.86
C PHE A 128 -9.42 15.19 1.65
N PRO A 129 -9.79 15.24 2.93
CA PRO A 129 -9.48 16.38 3.77
C PRO A 129 -7.98 16.57 3.96
N GLU A 130 -7.60 17.77 4.34
CA GLU A 130 -6.21 18.08 4.68
C GLU A 130 -5.66 17.11 5.74
N GLY A 131 -4.42 16.68 5.56
CA GLY A 131 -3.78 15.69 6.43
C GLY A 131 -4.00 14.23 6.01
N THR A 132 -4.90 13.94 5.05
CA THR A 132 -5.03 12.59 4.47
C THR A 132 -3.70 12.16 3.86
N LEU A 133 -3.26 10.92 4.14
CA LEU A 133 -2.16 10.30 3.43
C LEU A 133 -2.70 9.62 2.17
N ILE A 134 -2.05 9.84 1.03
CA ILE A 134 -2.35 9.19 -0.25
C ILE A 134 -1.12 8.43 -0.73
N LEU A 135 -1.29 7.16 -1.12
CA LEU A 135 -0.23 6.34 -1.70
C LEU A 135 -0.19 6.55 -3.21
N VAL A 136 0.93 7.02 -3.70
CA VAL A 136 1.16 7.33 -5.11
C VAL A 136 2.01 6.23 -5.73
N ALA A 137 1.54 5.68 -6.85
CA ALA A 137 2.20 4.66 -7.65
C ALA A 137 2.65 5.27 -8.99
N PRO A 138 3.94 5.58 -9.16
CA PRO A 138 4.46 6.19 -10.39
C PRO A 138 4.34 5.30 -11.63
N ASP A 139 4.41 3.98 -11.45
CA ASP A 139 4.43 3.01 -12.55
C ASP A 139 3.04 2.62 -13.05
N ILE A 140 1.98 3.11 -12.39
CA ILE A 140 0.61 2.82 -12.79
C ILE A 140 0.06 3.95 -13.66
N GLU A 141 -0.19 3.64 -14.93
CA GLU A 141 -0.81 4.58 -15.85
C GLU A 141 -2.26 4.89 -15.41
N PRO A 142 -2.63 6.18 -15.25
CA PRO A 142 -3.93 6.55 -14.74
C PRO A 142 -5.02 6.43 -15.81
N ARG A 143 -6.22 6.06 -15.36
CA ARG A 143 -7.45 6.06 -16.16
C ARG A 143 -8.33 7.24 -15.79
N SER A 144 -9.19 7.65 -16.72
CA SER A 144 -10.20 8.70 -16.45
C SER A 144 -11.05 8.32 -15.24
N GLY A 145 -11.23 9.26 -14.34
CA GLY A 145 -11.92 9.10 -13.06
C GLY A 145 -11.01 8.77 -11.88
N GLN A 146 -9.77 8.35 -12.10
CA GLN A 146 -8.82 8.08 -11.03
C GLN A 146 -8.19 9.36 -10.47
N PHE A 147 -7.64 9.24 -9.27
CA PHE A 147 -6.92 10.32 -8.60
C PHE A 147 -5.44 10.23 -8.95
N VAL A 148 -4.83 11.38 -9.21
CA VAL A 148 -3.44 11.48 -9.63
C VAL A 148 -2.72 12.60 -8.90
N VAL A 149 -1.42 12.43 -8.77
CA VAL A 149 -0.50 13.54 -8.50
C VAL A 149 0.10 13.95 -9.84
N ALA A 150 -0.01 15.23 -10.16
CA ALA A 150 0.58 15.82 -11.37
C ALA A 150 1.45 16.99 -10.97
N ARG A 151 2.48 17.28 -11.77
CA ARG A 151 3.36 18.42 -11.59
C ARG A 151 3.37 19.32 -12.80
N MET A 152 3.60 20.59 -12.58
CA MET A 152 3.89 21.57 -13.62
C MET A 152 5.40 21.56 -13.91
N LEU A 153 5.78 21.37 -15.15
CA LEU A 153 7.18 21.23 -15.55
C LEU A 153 8.01 22.49 -15.32
N ASP A 154 7.41 23.66 -15.48
CA ASP A 154 8.11 24.95 -15.35
C ASP A 154 8.43 25.30 -13.88
N SER A 155 7.51 25.00 -12.94
CA SER A 155 7.65 25.38 -11.53
C SER A 155 7.98 24.21 -10.61
N ASN A 156 7.89 22.97 -11.08
CA ASN A 156 7.96 21.75 -10.29
C ASN A 156 6.90 21.69 -9.17
N GLU A 157 5.85 22.50 -9.25
CA GLU A 157 4.75 22.43 -8.30
C GLU A 157 3.89 21.21 -8.56
N ALA A 158 3.79 20.33 -7.55
CA ALA A 158 2.93 19.15 -7.61
C ALA A 158 1.54 19.45 -7.04
N THR A 159 0.52 18.81 -7.60
CA THR A 159 -0.88 18.94 -7.19
C THR A 159 -1.59 17.60 -7.21
N PHE A 160 -2.56 17.44 -6.31
CA PHE A 160 -3.42 16.25 -6.23
C PHE A 160 -4.81 16.57 -6.81
N LYS A 161 -5.26 15.81 -7.82
CA LYS A 161 -6.53 16.06 -8.52
C LYS A 161 -7.13 14.73 -9.03
N GLN A 162 -8.39 14.79 -9.45
CA GLN A 162 -9.00 13.72 -10.23
C GLN A 162 -8.68 13.94 -11.72
N LEU A 163 -8.14 12.90 -12.36
CA LEU A 163 -7.93 12.93 -13.81
C LEU A 163 -9.25 12.63 -14.51
N PHE A 164 -9.62 13.44 -15.46
CA PHE A 164 -10.81 13.27 -16.27
C PHE A 164 -10.46 13.43 -17.75
N ARG A 165 -11.02 12.57 -18.60
CA ARG A 165 -10.86 12.66 -20.05
C ARG A 165 -12.19 12.99 -20.68
N ASP A 166 -12.21 14.03 -21.50
CA ASP A 166 -13.39 14.45 -22.27
C ASP A 166 -12.97 14.90 -23.67
N ALA A 167 -13.70 14.45 -24.70
CA ALA A 167 -13.48 14.80 -26.11
C ALA A 167 -12.01 14.71 -26.59
N GLY A 168 -11.22 13.83 -25.99
CA GLY A 168 -9.79 13.64 -26.31
C GLY A 168 -8.84 14.48 -25.47
N GLU A 169 -9.32 15.44 -24.73
CA GLU A 169 -8.54 16.25 -23.80
C GLU A 169 -8.51 15.66 -22.40
N LEU A 170 -7.42 15.92 -21.67
CA LEU A 170 -7.22 15.52 -20.28
C LEU A 170 -7.39 16.74 -19.36
N TYR A 171 -8.03 16.52 -18.23
CA TYR A 171 -8.30 17.55 -17.24
C TYR A 171 -7.92 17.08 -15.84
N LEU A 172 -7.37 18.00 -15.05
CA LEU A 172 -7.15 17.87 -13.62
C LEU A 172 -8.31 18.56 -12.89
N LYS A 173 -9.25 17.76 -12.38
CA LYS A 173 -10.46 18.23 -11.74
C LYS A 173 -10.33 18.18 -10.22
N PRO A 174 -10.53 19.30 -9.49
CA PRO A 174 -10.66 19.31 -8.06
C PRO A 174 -12.02 18.71 -7.65
N LEU A 175 -12.09 18.09 -6.46
CA LEU A 175 -13.38 17.68 -5.87
C LEU A 175 -14.13 18.89 -5.27
N ASN A 176 -13.38 19.90 -4.81
CA ASN A 176 -13.95 21.16 -4.34
C ASN A 176 -14.22 22.08 -5.53
N GLN A 177 -15.50 22.33 -5.81
CA GLN A 177 -15.94 23.17 -6.94
C GLN A 177 -15.50 24.64 -6.86
N SER A 178 -15.03 25.11 -5.70
CA SER A 178 -14.47 26.46 -5.56
C SER A 178 -13.09 26.61 -6.22
N TYR A 179 -12.48 25.51 -6.65
CA TYR A 179 -11.19 25.49 -7.33
C TYR A 179 -11.37 25.24 -8.83
N PRO A 180 -10.53 25.86 -9.68
CA PRO A 180 -10.65 25.68 -11.12
C PRO A 180 -10.19 24.30 -11.59
N THR A 181 -10.86 23.76 -12.60
CA THR A 181 -10.35 22.62 -13.40
C THR A 181 -9.24 23.13 -14.31
N LYS A 182 -8.18 22.35 -14.48
CA LYS A 182 -7.04 22.67 -15.35
C LYS A 182 -6.99 21.68 -16.51
N VAL A 183 -6.69 22.16 -17.70
CA VAL A 183 -6.37 21.30 -18.86
C VAL A 183 -4.96 20.77 -18.69
N VAL A 184 -4.76 19.49 -19.00
CA VAL A 184 -3.44 18.88 -19.04
C VAL A 184 -2.90 19.04 -20.44
N ASP A 185 -1.90 19.89 -20.59
CA ASP A 185 -1.15 20.14 -21.80
C ASP A 185 0.32 19.71 -21.62
N ASP A 186 1.18 20.05 -22.55
CA ASP A 186 2.62 19.71 -22.55
C ASP A 186 3.39 20.34 -21.36
N THR A 187 2.75 21.24 -20.57
CA THR A 187 3.34 21.83 -19.37
C THR A 187 3.10 20.99 -18.11
N TRP A 188 2.28 19.94 -18.21
CA TRP A 188 1.93 19.05 -17.11
C TRP A 188 2.47 17.65 -17.31
N GLU A 189 2.93 17.05 -16.22
CA GLU A 189 3.31 15.64 -16.15
C GLU A 189 2.58 14.95 -15.00
N VAL A 190 2.06 13.75 -15.25
CA VAL A 190 1.51 12.91 -14.18
C VAL A 190 2.65 12.20 -13.48
N VAL A 191 2.81 12.48 -12.19
CA VAL A 191 3.84 11.87 -11.32
C VAL A 191 3.45 10.43 -10.97
N GLY A 192 2.15 10.17 -10.73
CA GLY A 192 1.66 8.83 -10.44
C GLY A 192 0.18 8.80 -10.11
N THR A 193 -0.35 7.57 -10.09
CA THR A 193 -1.74 7.26 -9.75
C THR A 193 -1.88 7.00 -8.26
N VAL A 194 -2.92 7.56 -7.63
CA VAL A 194 -3.22 7.27 -6.22
C VAL A 194 -3.97 5.95 -6.11
N VAL A 195 -3.41 5.02 -5.33
CA VAL A 195 -3.89 3.63 -5.21
C VAL A 195 -4.38 3.25 -3.82
N ASP A 196 -4.05 4.03 -2.79
CA ASP A 196 -4.50 3.83 -1.42
C ASP A 196 -4.58 5.18 -0.68
N GLY A 197 -5.25 5.22 0.48
CA GLY A 197 -5.37 6.42 1.29
C GLY A 197 -5.69 6.13 2.75
N LYS A 198 -5.14 6.96 3.65
CA LYS A 198 -5.41 6.90 5.09
C LYS A 198 -5.94 8.23 5.58
N MET A 199 -7.09 8.20 6.22
CA MET A 199 -7.68 9.40 6.80
C MET A 199 -6.81 9.95 7.94
N PRO A 200 -6.74 11.27 8.12
CA PRO A 200 -6.04 11.86 9.23
C PRO A 200 -6.76 11.56 10.55
N THR A 201 -6.00 11.37 11.64
CA THR A 201 -6.56 11.09 12.97
C THR A 201 -7.49 12.20 13.46
N SER A 202 -7.31 13.44 13.00
CA SER A 202 -8.18 14.58 13.32
C SER A 202 -9.63 14.42 12.85
N VAL A 203 -9.92 13.47 11.95
CA VAL A 203 -11.29 13.15 11.54
C VAL A 203 -12.03 12.37 12.64
N PHE A 204 -11.31 11.71 13.55
CA PHE A 204 -11.85 10.85 14.62
C PHE A 204 -11.80 11.51 16.01
N LEU A 205 -11.24 12.70 16.11
CA LEU A 205 -11.11 13.49 17.34
C LEU A 205 -11.99 14.74 17.30
#